data_db8dd148fa0fcd7b26a8a6714dfa0e60
#
_entry.id   db8dd148fa0fcd7b26a8a6714dfa0e60
#
_cell.length_a   1.000
_cell.length_b   1.000
_cell.length_c   1.000
_cell.angle_alpha   90.00
_cell.angle_beta   90.00
_cell.angle_gamma   90.00
#
_symmetry.space_group_name_H-M   'P 1'
#
loop_
_entity.id
_entity.type
_entity.pdbx_description
1 polymer ?
#
loop_
_entity_poly.entity_id
_entity_poly.type
_entity_poly.pdbx_seq_one_letter_code
_entity_poly.pdbx_strand_id
1 'polypeptide(L)'
;MSAIDTDIGTPTEATEKPAKKQTEVIAIYGKGGIGKSFTLANLSYMMAQQGKKVLLIGCDPKSDTTSLLFGGKSVPTIIETSSKKKEAGDTLEIGDVCFVRDGVYAMELGGPEVGRGCGGRGIIHGFEQLENLGFHDWNFDYILLDFLGDVVCGGFGLPIARDMCQKVIVVGSNDMQSLYVANNVCSAVEYFRNLGGNVGVAGMVINKDDGTGEAQAFAKKVGIPVLSAIPADEDIRRKSANYEIIGIPGGDWASIFEDLAVNVAEAPPQQPTTLTNDELLDLFSSHDTGRDVVLQ
;
A
#
# COMPACT_ATOMS: atom_id res chain seq x y z
N MET A 1 12.54 -2.53 24.33
CA MET A 1 12.52 -1.69 23.12
C MET A 1 13.93 -1.15 22.96
N SER A 2 14.68 -1.63 21.98
CA SER A 2 16.05 -1.20 21.70
C SER A 2 16.00 0.17 21.01
N ALA A 3 16.89 1.07 21.43
CA ALA A 3 17.05 2.39 20.84
C ALA A 3 17.31 2.24 19.34
N ILE A 4 16.63 3.06 18.55
CA ILE A 4 16.78 3.14 17.09
C ILE A 4 18.19 3.67 16.84
N ASP A 5 18.99 2.90 16.09
CA ASP A 5 20.25 3.39 15.55
C ASP A 5 19.91 4.51 14.55
N THR A 6 20.30 5.74 14.87
CA THR A 6 19.88 6.97 14.21
C THR A 6 20.61 7.23 12.88
N ASP A 7 21.18 6.21 12.25
CA ASP A 7 21.81 6.35 10.93
C ASP A 7 20.77 6.47 9.80
N ILE A 8 19.83 7.39 9.97
CA ILE A 8 18.97 7.94 8.92
C ILE A 8 19.72 9.17 8.39
N GLY A 9 20.91 8.94 7.80
CA GLY A 9 21.73 9.89 7.06
C GLY A 9 21.44 11.38 7.25
N THR A 10 21.84 11.97 8.37
CA THR A 10 22.02 13.43 8.47
C THR A 10 23.28 13.84 7.68
N PRO A 11 23.31 14.96 6.96
CA PRO A 11 24.43 15.35 6.12
C PRO A 11 25.63 15.77 6.97
N THR A 12 26.69 14.96 6.98
CA THR A 12 28.01 15.40 7.43
C THR A 12 28.92 15.51 6.20
N GLU A 13 29.44 16.72 6.02
CA GLU A 13 30.53 17.25 5.20
C GLU A 13 31.02 16.48 3.95
N ALA A 14 31.06 17.26 2.88
CA ALA A 14 31.68 17.15 1.55
C ALA A 14 32.74 16.04 1.34
N THR A 15 32.28 14.87 0.93
CA THR A 15 32.99 13.97 0.03
C THR A 15 32.03 13.64 -1.11
N GLU A 16 32.50 13.50 -2.35
CA GLU A 16 31.69 13.22 -3.54
C GLU A 16 30.62 12.19 -3.21
N LYS A 17 29.34 12.64 -3.15
CA LYS A 17 28.20 11.77 -2.82
C LYS A 17 28.09 10.72 -3.91
N PRO A 18 28.13 9.41 -3.59
CA PRO A 18 27.67 8.40 -4.54
C PRO A 18 26.27 8.82 -5.00
N ALA A 19 25.97 8.66 -6.28
CA ALA A 19 24.68 9.01 -6.85
C ALA A 19 23.56 8.48 -5.93
N LYS A 20 22.76 9.38 -5.33
CA LYS A 20 21.73 9.02 -4.35
C LYS A 20 20.79 8.04 -5.07
N LYS A 21 20.77 6.77 -4.67
CA LYS A 21 19.82 5.80 -5.19
C LYS A 21 18.43 6.36 -4.96
N GLN A 22 17.66 6.51 -6.02
CA GLN A 22 16.33 7.08 -5.90
C GLN A 22 15.46 6.11 -5.11
N THR A 23 14.89 6.57 -3.99
CA THR A 23 13.89 5.83 -3.21
C THR A 23 12.66 5.58 -4.07
N GLU A 24 12.23 4.35 -4.17
CA GLU A 24 11.00 4.01 -4.90
C GLU A 24 9.82 4.03 -3.95
N VAL A 25 8.81 4.89 -4.25
CA VAL A 25 7.60 5.02 -3.44
C VAL A 25 6.45 4.32 -4.16
N ILE A 26 5.83 3.37 -3.47
CA ILE A 26 4.77 2.49 -4.01
C ILE A 26 3.54 2.62 -3.13
N ALA A 27 2.40 2.96 -3.73
CA ALA A 27 1.11 3.02 -3.06
C ALA A 27 0.28 1.77 -3.37
N ILE A 28 -0.45 1.25 -2.38
CA ILE A 28 -1.37 0.13 -2.58
C ILE A 28 -2.82 0.58 -2.41
N TYR A 29 -3.68 0.13 -3.31
CA TYR A 29 -5.12 0.41 -3.31
C TYR A 29 -5.93 -0.87 -3.56
N GLY A 30 -7.21 -0.84 -3.22
CA GLY A 30 -8.16 -1.94 -3.43
C GLY A 30 -9.25 -1.94 -2.38
N LYS A 31 -10.33 -2.67 -2.59
CA LYS A 31 -11.52 -2.74 -1.75
C LYS A 31 -11.19 -2.87 -0.24
N GLY A 32 -11.99 -2.24 0.61
CA GLY A 32 -11.90 -2.44 2.06
C GLY A 32 -11.96 -3.92 2.45
N GLY A 33 -11.02 -4.37 3.31
CA GLY A 33 -10.95 -5.78 3.75
C GLY A 33 -10.41 -6.77 2.73
N ILE A 34 -9.92 -6.31 1.56
CA ILE A 34 -9.33 -7.18 0.53
C ILE A 34 -7.98 -7.78 0.94
N GLY A 35 -7.29 -7.20 1.93
CA GLY A 35 -6.00 -7.68 2.42
C GLY A 35 -4.80 -6.85 2.01
N LYS A 36 -4.98 -5.56 1.72
CA LYS A 36 -3.87 -4.64 1.39
C LYS A 36 -2.78 -4.63 2.46
N SER A 37 -3.15 -4.32 3.71
CA SER A 37 -2.21 -4.26 4.84
C SER A 37 -1.51 -5.59 5.06
N PHE A 38 -2.22 -6.72 4.94
CA PHE A 38 -1.65 -8.06 4.99
C PHE A 38 -0.60 -8.27 3.88
N THR A 39 -0.94 -7.89 2.65
CA THR A 39 -0.02 -8.00 1.50
C THR A 39 1.23 -7.15 1.72
N LEU A 40 1.08 -5.89 2.12
CA LEU A 40 2.22 -4.98 2.32
C LEU A 40 3.10 -5.38 3.50
N ALA A 41 2.52 -5.84 4.61
CA ALA A 41 3.32 -6.29 5.77
C ALA A 41 4.20 -7.49 5.40
N ASN A 42 3.65 -8.48 4.69
CA ASN A 42 4.42 -9.64 4.23
C ASN A 42 5.45 -9.26 3.15
N LEU A 43 5.09 -8.39 2.20
CA LEU A 43 6.01 -7.90 1.18
C LEU A 43 7.16 -7.11 1.81
N SER A 44 6.86 -6.18 2.72
CA SER A 44 7.89 -5.38 3.41
C SER A 44 8.84 -6.26 4.23
N TYR A 45 8.30 -7.27 4.91
CA TYR A 45 9.09 -8.26 5.62
C TYR A 45 10.02 -9.02 4.67
N MET A 46 9.47 -9.60 3.58
CA MET A 46 10.27 -10.34 2.59
C MET A 46 11.38 -9.48 2.00
N MET A 47 11.07 -8.25 1.57
CA MET A 47 12.07 -7.32 1.04
C MET A 47 13.17 -7.00 2.07
N ALA A 48 12.82 -6.81 3.35
CA ALA A 48 13.78 -6.57 4.41
C ALA A 48 14.69 -7.79 4.64
N GLN A 49 14.15 -9.02 4.61
CA GLN A 49 14.94 -10.25 4.69
C GLN A 49 15.89 -10.42 3.49
N GLN A 50 15.55 -9.84 2.33
CA GLN A 50 16.42 -9.77 1.15
C GLN A 50 17.45 -8.64 1.22
N GLY A 51 17.58 -7.95 2.37
CA GLY A 51 18.56 -6.90 2.61
C GLY A 51 18.17 -5.52 2.04
N LYS A 52 16.90 -5.30 1.70
CA LYS A 52 16.39 -3.98 1.29
C LYS A 52 16.04 -3.14 2.51
N LYS A 53 16.33 -1.84 2.45
CA LYS A 53 15.87 -0.87 3.46
C LYS A 53 14.46 -0.44 3.10
N VAL A 54 13.47 -0.92 3.85
CA VAL A 54 12.05 -0.74 3.53
C VAL A 54 11.33 0.01 4.65
N LEU A 55 10.52 1.00 4.27
CA LEU A 55 9.61 1.72 5.15
C LEU A 55 8.16 1.40 4.76
N LEU A 56 7.38 0.88 5.71
CA LEU A 56 5.94 0.69 5.58
C LEU A 56 5.20 1.81 6.32
N ILE A 57 4.34 2.53 5.60
CA ILE A 57 3.53 3.62 6.18
C ILE A 57 2.05 3.29 6.04
N GLY A 58 1.35 3.18 7.16
CA GLY A 58 -0.10 3.09 7.20
C GLY A 58 -0.74 4.45 7.00
N CYS A 59 -1.50 4.60 5.93
CA CYS A 59 -2.22 5.82 5.57
C CYS A 59 -3.74 5.69 5.81
N ASP A 60 -4.18 4.62 6.50
CA ASP A 60 -5.57 4.45 6.93
C ASP A 60 -5.75 5.12 8.30
N PRO A 61 -6.81 5.93 8.50
CA PRO A 61 -7.14 6.49 9.83
C PRO A 61 -7.32 5.46 10.96
N LYS A 62 -7.54 4.19 10.62
CA LYS A 62 -7.62 3.09 11.61
C LYS A 62 -6.28 2.75 12.23
N SER A 63 -5.16 3.09 11.55
CA SER A 63 -3.79 2.89 12.03
C SER A 63 -3.49 1.45 12.43
N ASP A 64 -3.87 0.50 11.58
CA ASP A 64 -3.72 -0.93 11.80
C ASP A 64 -2.82 -1.63 10.76
N THR A 65 -2.27 -0.89 9.81
CA THR A 65 -1.44 -1.42 8.73
C THR A 65 -0.22 -2.17 9.26
N THR A 66 0.46 -1.58 10.24
CA THR A 66 1.69 -2.13 10.81
C THR A 66 1.45 -3.20 11.88
N SER A 67 0.20 -3.39 12.30
CA SER A 67 -0.16 -4.29 13.40
C SER A 67 0.28 -5.74 13.16
N LEU A 68 0.28 -6.22 11.92
CA LEU A 68 0.76 -7.57 11.59
C LEU A 68 2.24 -7.76 11.97
N LEU A 69 3.08 -6.75 11.74
CA LEU A 69 4.50 -6.78 12.12
C LEU A 69 4.70 -6.78 13.64
N PHE A 70 3.79 -6.17 14.37
CA PHE A 70 3.88 -5.99 15.82
C PHE A 70 2.98 -6.95 16.62
N GLY A 71 2.54 -8.07 16.03
CA GLY A 71 1.75 -9.10 16.69
C GLY A 71 0.40 -8.57 17.20
N GLY A 72 -0.30 -7.79 16.38
CA GLY A 72 -1.61 -7.21 16.68
C GLY A 72 -1.57 -5.91 17.51
N LYS A 73 -0.39 -5.38 17.81
CA LYS A 73 -0.26 -4.13 18.58
C LYS A 73 -0.17 -2.93 17.65
N SER A 74 -0.93 -1.88 17.96
CA SER A 74 -0.82 -0.59 17.28
C SER A 74 0.44 0.15 17.73
N VAL A 75 1.08 0.87 16.81
CA VAL A 75 2.16 1.82 17.10
C VAL A 75 1.58 3.24 17.27
N PRO A 76 2.25 4.14 18.01
CA PRO A 76 1.85 5.55 18.08
C PRO A 76 1.81 6.18 16.69
N THR A 77 0.77 6.94 16.40
CA THR A 77 0.61 7.60 15.10
C THR A 77 1.32 8.95 15.04
N ILE A 78 1.64 9.38 13.82
CA ILE A 78 2.28 10.68 13.58
C ILE A 78 1.38 11.82 14.06
N ILE A 79 0.07 11.79 13.72
CA ILE A 79 -0.87 12.85 14.09
C ILE A 79 -1.04 12.95 15.62
N GLU A 80 -1.22 11.81 16.29
CA GLU A 80 -1.37 11.78 17.74
C GLU A 80 -0.10 12.25 18.46
N THR A 81 1.06 11.75 18.02
CA THR A 81 2.36 12.10 18.62
C THR A 81 2.70 13.56 18.38
N SER A 82 2.46 14.08 17.16
CA SER A 82 2.64 15.50 16.83
C SER A 82 1.79 16.41 17.72
N SER A 83 0.52 16.03 17.96
CA SER A 83 -0.37 16.81 18.84
C SER A 83 0.15 16.84 20.28
N LYS A 84 0.56 15.68 20.84
CA LYS A 84 1.11 15.58 22.19
C LYS A 84 2.41 16.39 22.35
N LYS A 85 3.31 16.30 21.38
CA LYS A 85 4.57 17.07 21.37
C LYS A 85 4.30 18.58 21.34
N LYS A 86 3.40 19.02 20.47
CA LYS A 86 3.00 20.42 20.37
C LYS A 86 2.40 20.97 21.67
N GLU A 87 1.56 20.19 22.35
CA GLU A 87 1.00 20.55 23.67
C GLU A 87 2.10 20.67 24.75
N ALA A 88 3.14 19.82 24.68
CA ALA A 88 4.29 19.88 25.57
C ALA A 88 5.31 20.98 25.23
N GLY A 89 5.15 21.65 24.07
CA GLY A 89 6.13 22.63 23.56
C GLY A 89 7.37 21.99 22.92
N ASP A 90 7.29 20.70 22.59
CA ASP A 90 8.36 19.92 21.99
C ASP A 90 8.21 19.82 20.46
N THR A 91 9.31 19.50 19.78
CA THR A 91 9.34 19.25 18.35
C THR A 91 9.18 17.74 18.08
N LEU A 92 8.40 17.38 17.04
CA LEU A 92 8.30 16.02 16.57
C LEU A 92 9.59 15.60 15.86
N GLU A 93 10.14 14.47 16.26
CA GLU A 93 11.32 13.87 15.64
C GLU A 93 10.94 12.51 15.01
N ILE A 94 11.72 12.06 14.02
CA ILE A 94 11.44 10.81 13.31
C ILE A 94 11.48 9.60 14.28
N GLY A 95 12.36 9.63 15.28
CA GLY A 95 12.47 8.59 16.30
C GLY A 95 11.23 8.45 17.20
N ASP A 96 10.36 9.47 17.26
CA ASP A 96 9.11 9.41 18.03
C ASP A 96 8.03 8.57 17.35
N VAL A 97 8.12 8.38 16.01
CA VAL A 97 7.04 7.84 15.18
C VAL A 97 7.48 6.73 14.22
N CYS A 98 8.78 6.48 14.10
CA CYS A 98 9.33 5.40 13.28
C CYS A 98 9.78 4.24 14.17
N PHE A 99 9.18 3.07 13.96
CA PHE A 99 9.45 1.85 14.72
C PHE A 99 10.09 0.82 13.81
N VAL A 100 10.99 -0.02 14.37
CA VAL A 100 11.65 -1.08 13.58
C VAL A 100 11.29 -2.45 14.14
N ARG A 101 10.88 -3.34 13.25
CA ARG A 101 10.62 -4.74 13.57
C ARG A 101 11.13 -5.64 12.44
N ASP A 102 11.98 -6.60 12.77
CA ASP A 102 12.51 -7.60 11.84
C ASP A 102 13.13 -6.99 10.55
N GLY A 103 13.78 -5.82 10.69
CA GLY A 103 14.40 -5.07 9.58
C GLY A 103 13.45 -4.15 8.81
N VAL A 104 12.15 -4.18 9.09
CA VAL A 104 11.17 -3.27 8.49
C VAL A 104 11.02 -2.02 9.36
N TYR A 105 11.16 -0.84 8.75
CA TYR A 105 10.77 0.43 9.33
C TYR A 105 9.27 0.63 9.16
N ALA A 106 8.58 1.09 10.17
CA ALA A 106 7.12 1.14 10.20
C ALA A 106 6.62 2.44 10.85
N MET A 107 5.63 3.07 10.21
CA MET A 107 4.95 4.27 10.68
C MET A 107 3.44 4.16 10.45
N GLU A 108 2.66 4.86 11.26
CA GLU A 108 1.23 5.07 11.04
C GLU A 108 0.94 6.58 11.00
N LEU A 109 0.27 7.05 9.94
CA LEU A 109 -0.12 8.46 9.86
C LEU A 109 -1.12 8.83 10.95
N GLY A 110 -2.08 7.97 11.17
CA GLY A 110 -3.21 8.26 12.02
C GLY A 110 -4.32 9.01 11.29
N GLY A 111 -5.33 9.41 12.02
CA GLY A 111 -6.48 10.12 11.49
C GLY A 111 -7.22 10.90 12.58
N PRO A 112 -8.28 11.62 12.21
CA PRO A 112 -9.14 12.26 13.19
C PRO A 112 -9.84 11.21 14.04
N GLU A 113 -10.18 11.57 15.28
CA GLU A 113 -11.00 10.71 16.14
C GLU A 113 -12.28 10.29 15.42
N VAL A 114 -12.74 9.06 15.70
CA VAL A 114 -13.97 8.51 15.13
C VAL A 114 -15.14 9.49 15.33
N GLY A 115 -15.81 9.83 14.23
CA GLY A 115 -16.93 10.78 14.23
C GLY A 115 -16.50 12.26 14.21
N ARG A 116 -15.21 12.58 14.20
CA ARG A 116 -14.69 13.95 14.16
C ARG A 116 -13.87 14.19 12.90
N GLY A 117 -14.45 14.85 11.92
CA GLY A 117 -13.75 15.31 10.73
C GLY A 117 -13.78 14.33 9.54
N CYS A 118 -13.13 14.74 8.45
CA CYS A 118 -13.00 13.97 7.21
C CYS A 118 -11.67 13.21 7.20
N GLY A 119 -11.69 11.89 6.95
CA GLY A 119 -10.50 11.05 6.87
C GLY A 119 -9.46 11.59 5.87
N GLY A 120 -9.91 12.11 4.73
CA GLY A 120 -9.04 12.70 3.72
C GLY A 120 -8.24 13.93 4.22
N ARG A 121 -8.82 14.76 5.09
CA ARG A 121 -8.07 15.89 5.72
C ARG A 121 -7.01 15.38 6.70
N GLY A 122 -7.31 14.31 7.43
CA GLY A 122 -6.33 13.67 8.32
C GLY A 122 -5.11 13.18 7.54
N ILE A 123 -5.34 12.52 6.40
CA ILE A 123 -4.27 12.06 5.52
C ILE A 123 -3.42 13.22 5.01
N ILE A 124 -4.05 14.30 4.53
CA ILE A 124 -3.34 15.50 4.07
C ILE A 124 -2.42 16.03 5.18
N HIS A 125 -2.96 16.18 6.40
CA HIS A 125 -2.18 16.65 7.54
C HIS A 125 -1.04 15.68 7.92
N GLY A 126 -1.29 14.37 7.87
CA GLY A 126 -0.26 13.36 8.08
C GLY A 126 0.89 13.47 7.09
N PHE A 127 0.60 13.67 5.81
CA PHE A 127 1.64 13.89 4.79
C PHE A 127 2.40 15.20 5.00
N GLU A 128 1.75 16.29 5.41
CA GLU A 128 2.43 17.52 5.78
C GLU A 128 3.43 17.30 6.93
N GLN A 129 3.08 16.46 7.91
CA GLN A 129 4.01 16.09 8.98
C GLN A 129 5.18 15.22 8.46
N LEU A 130 4.93 14.27 7.53
CA LEU A 130 6.00 13.50 6.88
C LEU A 130 6.96 14.41 6.10
N GLU A 131 6.43 15.38 5.34
CA GLU A 131 7.24 16.36 4.62
C GLU A 131 8.10 17.20 5.60
N ASN A 132 7.52 17.65 6.72
CA ASN A 132 8.24 18.37 7.78
C ASN A 132 9.33 17.52 8.44
N LEU A 133 9.17 16.20 8.48
CA LEU A 133 10.17 15.25 8.96
C LEU A 133 11.23 14.92 7.91
N GLY A 134 11.16 15.50 6.71
CA GLY A 134 12.15 15.33 5.65
C GLY A 134 11.91 14.12 4.75
N PHE A 135 10.66 13.71 4.56
CA PHE A 135 10.26 12.53 3.76
C PHE A 135 11.02 12.39 2.43
N HIS A 136 11.19 13.48 1.69
CA HIS A 136 11.85 13.48 0.38
C HIS A 136 13.37 13.25 0.43
N ASP A 137 13.97 13.39 1.62
CA ASP A 137 15.40 13.22 1.85
C ASP A 137 15.78 11.87 2.45
N TRP A 138 14.78 11.06 2.79
CA TRP A 138 15.02 9.75 3.39
C TRP A 138 15.67 8.79 2.39
N ASN A 139 16.57 7.96 2.92
CA ASN A 139 17.32 7.00 2.12
C ASN A 139 16.81 5.58 2.37
N PHE A 140 15.73 5.22 1.69
CA PHE A 140 15.19 3.86 1.64
C PHE A 140 15.37 3.28 0.23
N ASP A 141 15.34 1.96 0.10
CA ASP A 141 15.17 1.31 -1.19
C ASP A 141 13.71 1.44 -1.63
N TYR A 142 12.78 1.17 -0.69
CA TYR A 142 11.34 1.22 -0.93
C TYR A 142 10.60 1.92 0.21
N ILE A 143 9.62 2.75 -0.13
CA ILE A 143 8.59 3.26 0.77
C ILE A 143 7.26 2.72 0.29
N LEU A 144 6.59 1.93 1.13
CA LEU A 144 5.31 1.29 0.83
C LEU A 144 4.20 2.03 1.57
N LEU A 145 3.21 2.56 0.83
CA LEU A 145 2.10 3.34 1.37
C LEU A 145 0.81 2.54 1.31
N ASP A 146 0.20 2.24 2.46
CA ASP A 146 -1.08 1.53 2.56
C ASP A 146 -2.26 2.50 2.63
N PHE A 147 -2.99 2.63 1.53
CA PHE A 147 -4.15 3.52 1.46
C PHE A 147 -5.48 2.79 1.68
N LEU A 148 -6.48 3.56 2.13
CA LEU A 148 -7.87 3.13 2.12
C LEU A 148 -8.32 2.70 0.72
N GLY A 149 -9.35 1.82 0.69
CA GLY A 149 -9.80 1.11 -0.48
C GLY A 149 -10.03 1.92 -1.74
N ASP A 150 -10.89 2.93 -1.67
CA ASP A 150 -11.35 3.65 -2.84
C ASP A 150 -10.70 5.02 -2.98
N VAL A 151 -10.24 5.37 -4.18
CA VAL A 151 -9.78 6.73 -4.50
C VAL A 151 -11.00 7.64 -4.71
N VAL A 152 -11.87 7.73 -3.71
CA VAL A 152 -13.15 8.46 -3.81
C VAL A 152 -13.07 9.94 -3.44
N CYS A 153 -12.00 10.38 -2.80
CA CYS A 153 -11.81 11.81 -2.48
C CYS A 153 -10.35 12.25 -2.61
N GLY A 154 -10.16 13.57 -2.78
CA GLY A 154 -8.86 14.16 -3.04
C GLY A 154 -7.76 13.82 -2.03
N GLY A 155 -8.12 13.50 -0.77
CA GLY A 155 -7.13 13.08 0.24
C GLY A 155 -6.49 11.73 -0.06
N PHE A 156 -7.24 10.79 -0.60
CA PHE A 156 -6.72 9.46 -0.94
C PHE A 156 -5.99 9.43 -2.30
N GLY A 157 -6.27 10.38 -3.19
CA GLY A 157 -5.52 10.59 -4.42
C GLY A 157 -4.27 11.46 -4.23
N LEU A 158 -4.04 12.01 -3.03
CA LEU A 158 -2.97 12.97 -2.76
C LEU A 158 -1.58 12.48 -3.18
N PRO A 159 -1.14 11.24 -2.84
CA PRO A 159 0.18 10.78 -3.24
C PRO A 159 0.36 10.70 -4.74
N ILE A 160 -0.71 10.37 -5.45
CA ILE A 160 -0.74 10.33 -6.92
C ILE A 160 -0.70 11.77 -7.45
N ALA A 161 -1.55 12.66 -6.91
CA ALA A 161 -1.70 14.04 -7.36
C ALA A 161 -0.46 14.92 -7.09
N ARG A 162 0.34 14.59 -6.08
CA ARG A 162 1.58 15.32 -5.71
C ARG A 162 2.87 14.64 -6.16
N ASP A 163 2.79 13.68 -7.06
CA ASP A 163 3.95 12.88 -7.52
C ASP A 163 4.74 12.24 -6.35
N MET A 164 4.07 11.95 -5.23
CA MET A 164 4.70 11.34 -4.06
C MET A 164 4.95 9.85 -4.25
N CYS A 165 4.26 9.20 -5.18
CA CYS A 165 4.51 7.82 -5.56
C CYS A 165 4.59 7.68 -7.08
N GLN A 166 5.46 6.79 -7.53
CA GLN A 166 5.66 6.48 -8.94
C GLN A 166 4.87 5.26 -9.37
N LYS A 167 4.65 4.33 -8.46
CA LYS A 167 3.97 3.06 -8.72
C LYS A 167 2.74 2.88 -7.85
N VAL A 168 1.69 2.34 -8.44
CA VAL A 168 0.48 1.88 -7.76
C VAL A 168 0.35 0.38 -7.91
N ILE A 169 0.15 -0.33 -6.81
CA ILE A 169 -0.27 -1.73 -6.80
C ILE A 169 -1.77 -1.77 -6.52
N VAL A 170 -2.50 -2.54 -7.33
CA VAL A 170 -3.93 -2.78 -7.13
C VAL A 170 -4.12 -4.15 -6.50
N VAL A 171 -4.85 -4.23 -5.37
CA VAL A 171 -5.23 -5.53 -4.77
C VAL A 171 -6.69 -5.80 -5.06
N GLY A 172 -6.96 -6.97 -5.61
CA GLY A 172 -8.32 -7.44 -5.91
C GLY A 172 -8.49 -8.92 -5.67
N SER A 173 -9.70 -9.40 -5.89
CA SER A 173 -10.11 -10.81 -5.86
C SER A 173 -11.10 -11.07 -7.00
N ASN A 174 -11.52 -12.31 -7.17
CA ASN A 174 -12.46 -12.73 -8.21
C ASN A 174 -13.92 -12.32 -7.93
N ASP A 175 -14.18 -11.27 -7.11
CA ASP A 175 -15.52 -10.72 -6.89
C ASP A 175 -15.74 -9.39 -7.61
N MET A 176 -16.97 -9.20 -8.12
CA MET A 176 -17.37 -8.03 -8.90
C MET A 176 -17.07 -6.71 -8.17
N GLN A 177 -17.37 -6.60 -6.88
CA GLN A 177 -17.15 -5.36 -6.12
C GLN A 177 -15.65 -5.05 -5.99
N SER A 178 -14.82 -6.09 -5.86
CA SER A 178 -13.37 -5.93 -5.81
C SER A 178 -12.83 -5.42 -7.16
N LEU A 179 -13.29 -5.98 -8.26
CA LEU A 179 -12.86 -5.57 -9.61
C LEU A 179 -13.41 -4.19 -9.99
N TYR A 180 -14.62 -3.84 -9.52
CA TYR A 180 -15.15 -2.48 -9.67
C TYR A 180 -14.24 -1.44 -8.99
N VAL A 181 -13.81 -1.70 -7.75
CA VAL A 181 -12.87 -0.83 -7.02
C VAL A 181 -11.51 -0.79 -7.72
N ALA A 182 -11.01 -1.93 -8.19
CA ALA A 182 -9.76 -2.01 -8.95
C ALA A 182 -9.82 -1.14 -10.22
N ASN A 183 -10.95 -1.17 -10.94
CA ASN A 183 -11.18 -0.34 -12.11
C ASN A 183 -11.22 1.16 -11.78
N ASN A 184 -11.84 1.54 -10.65
CA ASN A 184 -11.84 2.93 -10.18
C ASN A 184 -10.42 3.43 -9.85
N VAL A 185 -9.56 2.58 -9.27
CA VAL A 185 -8.15 2.91 -9.02
C VAL A 185 -7.41 3.13 -10.36
N CYS A 186 -7.63 2.25 -11.34
CA CYS A 186 -7.08 2.41 -12.69
C CYS A 186 -7.53 3.74 -13.32
N SER A 187 -8.81 4.08 -13.21
CA SER A 187 -9.37 5.35 -13.70
C SER A 187 -8.73 6.57 -13.02
N ALA A 188 -8.49 6.50 -11.71
CA ALA A 188 -7.83 7.59 -11.01
C ALA A 188 -6.38 7.77 -11.48
N VAL A 189 -5.63 6.69 -11.67
CA VAL A 189 -4.25 6.75 -12.21
C VAL A 189 -4.25 7.32 -13.62
N GLU A 190 -5.15 6.87 -14.49
CA GLU A 190 -5.31 7.40 -15.84
C GLU A 190 -5.62 8.90 -15.82
N TYR A 191 -6.54 9.34 -14.98
CA TYR A 191 -6.90 10.75 -14.82
C TYR A 191 -5.70 11.63 -14.42
N PHE A 192 -4.96 11.24 -13.36
CA PHE A 192 -3.81 12.03 -12.89
C PHE A 192 -2.66 12.02 -13.89
N ARG A 193 -2.44 10.90 -14.60
CA ARG A 193 -1.45 10.81 -15.66
C ARG A 193 -1.78 11.74 -16.83
N ASN A 194 -3.05 11.83 -17.22
CA ASN A 194 -3.52 12.76 -18.25
C ASN A 194 -3.36 14.24 -17.85
N LEU A 195 -3.27 14.53 -16.54
CA LEU A 195 -2.91 15.86 -16.02
C LEU A 195 -1.40 16.13 -15.98
N GLY A 196 -0.56 15.20 -16.44
CA GLY A 196 0.88 15.33 -16.48
C GLY A 196 1.63 14.69 -15.31
N GLY A 197 0.94 13.91 -14.45
CA GLY A 197 1.57 13.15 -13.35
C GLY A 197 2.43 11.99 -13.86
N ASN A 198 3.46 11.65 -13.11
CA ASN A 198 4.40 10.55 -13.43
C ASN A 198 4.11 9.27 -12.65
N VAL A 199 2.84 8.93 -12.51
CA VAL A 199 2.38 7.72 -11.81
C VAL A 199 1.87 6.68 -12.80
N GLY A 200 2.00 5.40 -12.47
CA GLY A 200 1.40 4.30 -13.22
C GLY A 200 1.08 3.10 -12.35
N VAL A 201 0.30 2.18 -12.88
CA VAL A 201 -0.01 0.91 -12.20
C VAL A 201 1.13 -0.07 -12.48
N ALA A 202 1.80 -0.54 -11.42
CA ALA A 202 2.82 -1.59 -11.53
C ALA A 202 2.19 -2.93 -11.89
N GLY A 203 1.01 -3.21 -11.32
CA GLY A 203 0.25 -4.41 -11.58
C GLY A 203 -0.77 -4.71 -10.50
N MET A 204 -1.33 -5.92 -10.57
CA MET A 204 -2.37 -6.40 -9.67
C MET A 204 -1.85 -7.55 -8.80
N VAL A 205 -2.15 -7.51 -7.51
CA VAL A 205 -2.07 -8.65 -6.61
C VAL A 205 -3.48 -9.21 -6.46
N ILE A 206 -3.64 -10.48 -6.79
CA ILE A 206 -4.92 -11.18 -6.58
C ILE A 206 -4.85 -11.81 -5.20
N ASN A 207 -5.68 -11.36 -4.27
CA ASN A 207 -5.77 -11.94 -2.94
C ASN A 207 -7.07 -12.74 -2.78
N LYS A 208 -7.02 -13.79 -1.96
CA LYS A 208 -8.12 -14.76 -1.81
C LYS A 208 -8.50 -15.37 -3.16
N ASP A 209 -7.49 -15.69 -3.97
CA ASP A 209 -7.70 -16.30 -5.27
C ASP A 209 -8.34 -17.70 -5.10
N ASP A 210 -9.54 -17.86 -5.60
CA ASP A 210 -10.31 -19.10 -5.60
C ASP A 210 -10.18 -19.88 -6.92
N GLY A 211 -9.36 -19.36 -7.85
CA GLY A 211 -9.07 -19.99 -9.13
C GLY A 211 -10.14 -19.80 -10.21
N THR A 212 -11.16 -18.95 -10.01
CA THR A 212 -12.23 -18.75 -11.02
C THR A 212 -11.76 -17.89 -12.19
N GLY A 213 -10.80 -16.96 -11.99
CA GLY A 213 -10.03 -16.34 -13.07
C GLY A 213 -10.52 -14.96 -13.52
N GLU A 214 -11.56 -14.37 -12.91
CA GLU A 214 -12.09 -13.05 -13.27
C GLU A 214 -11.07 -11.94 -13.05
N ALA A 215 -10.30 -12.01 -11.96
CA ALA A 215 -9.27 -11.03 -11.65
C ALA A 215 -8.10 -11.08 -12.66
N GLN A 216 -7.71 -12.27 -13.11
CA GLN A 216 -6.73 -12.45 -14.17
C GLN A 216 -7.25 -11.89 -15.50
N ALA A 217 -8.52 -12.16 -15.82
CA ALA A 217 -9.18 -11.63 -17.03
C ALA A 217 -9.29 -10.11 -16.99
N PHE A 218 -9.63 -9.53 -15.82
CA PHE A 218 -9.62 -8.10 -15.58
C PHE A 218 -8.23 -7.50 -15.84
N ALA A 219 -7.20 -8.00 -15.17
CA ALA A 219 -5.83 -7.50 -15.31
C ALA A 219 -5.37 -7.49 -16.77
N LYS A 220 -5.68 -8.55 -17.52
CA LYS A 220 -5.41 -8.66 -18.95
C LYS A 220 -6.16 -7.61 -19.77
N LYS A 221 -7.45 -7.38 -19.50
CA LYS A 221 -8.27 -6.41 -20.25
C LYS A 221 -7.82 -4.97 -20.00
N VAL A 222 -7.47 -4.61 -18.76
CA VAL A 222 -6.97 -3.26 -18.42
C VAL A 222 -5.49 -3.06 -18.78
N GLY A 223 -4.78 -4.11 -19.19
CA GLY A 223 -3.39 -4.03 -19.66
C GLY A 223 -2.36 -3.92 -18.55
N ILE A 224 -2.59 -4.53 -17.38
CA ILE A 224 -1.63 -4.57 -16.26
C ILE A 224 -1.21 -6.02 -15.95
N PRO A 225 0.04 -6.26 -15.49
CA PRO A 225 0.45 -7.60 -15.12
C PRO A 225 -0.19 -8.05 -13.79
N VAL A 226 -0.36 -9.36 -13.61
CA VAL A 226 -0.56 -9.97 -12.29
C VAL A 226 0.80 -10.14 -11.65
N LEU A 227 1.02 -9.45 -10.52
CA LEU A 227 2.30 -9.47 -9.78
C LEU A 227 2.42 -10.73 -8.92
N SER A 228 1.31 -11.16 -8.33
CA SER A 228 1.22 -12.40 -7.53
C SER A 228 -0.25 -12.76 -7.30
N ALA A 229 -0.50 -14.03 -6.99
CA ALA A 229 -1.79 -14.52 -6.54
C ALA A 229 -1.64 -15.22 -5.19
N ILE A 230 -2.40 -14.75 -4.20
CA ILE A 230 -2.44 -15.30 -2.85
C ILE A 230 -3.72 -16.14 -2.76
N PRO A 231 -3.63 -17.47 -2.59
CA PRO A 231 -4.80 -18.32 -2.64
C PRO A 231 -5.78 -18.08 -1.48
N ALA A 232 -7.04 -18.42 -1.71
CA ALA A 232 -8.06 -18.51 -0.67
C ALA A 232 -7.82 -19.78 0.16
N ASP A 233 -6.87 -19.71 1.09
CA ASP A 233 -6.42 -20.83 1.89
C ASP A 233 -6.73 -20.63 3.38
N GLU A 234 -7.15 -21.69 4.06
CA GLU A 234 -7.55 -21.63 5.47
C GLU A 234 -6.35 -21.41 6.41
N ASP A 235 -5.16 -21.92 6.07
CA ASP A 235 -3.94 -21.68 6.86
C ASP A 235 -3.52 -20.20 6.77
N ILE A 236 -3.56 -19.62 5.56
CA ILE A 236 -3.31 -18.20 5.35
C ILE A 236 -4.32 -17.37 6.15
N ARG A 237 -5.61 -17.71 6.07
CA ARG A 237 -6.66 -17.01 6.82
C ARG A 237 -6.42 -17.06 8.33
N ARG A 238 -6.08 -18.23 8.85
CA ARG A 238 -5.80 -18.45 10.27
C ARG A 238 -4.57 -17.67 10.74
N LYS A 239 -3.47 -17.76 9.99
CA LYS A 239 -2.22 -17.05 10.30
C LYS A 239 -2.43 -15.54 10.26
N SER A 240 -3.13 -15.03 9.24
CA SER A 240 -3.49 -13.60 9.17
C SER A 240 -4.32 -13.15 10.38
N ALA A 241 -5.32 -13.94 10.79
CA ALA A 241 -6.15 -13.62 11.97
C ALA A 241 -5.36 -13.63 13.29
N ASN A 242 -4.27 -14.39 13.35
CA ASN A 242 -3.36 -14.44 14.50
C ASN A 242 -2.21 -13.43 14.43
N TYR A 243 -2.22 -12.52 13.46
CA TYR A 243 -1.14 -11.55 13.22
C TYR A 243 0.22 -12.22 12.96
N GLU A 244 0.22 -13.31 12.21
CA GLU A 244 1.43 -14.03 11.83
C GLU A 244 1.87 -13.61 10.41
N ILE A 245 3.15 -13.27 10.25
CA ILE A 245 3.78 -13.11 8.94
C ILE A 245 3.88 -14.48 8.27
N ILE A 246 3.50 -14.57 7.00
CA ILE A 246 3.59 -15.79 6.21
C ILE A 246 4.68 -15.75 5.13
N GLY A 247 5.09 -14.53 4.73
CA GLY A 247 6.18 -14.30 3.78
C GLY A 247 7.57 -14.51 4.43
N ILE A 248 7.74 -15.60 5.19
CA ILE A 248 9.01 -15.92 5.85
C ILE A 248 9.87 -16.73 4.87
N PRO A 249 11.14 -16.32 4.58
CA PRO A 249 12.02 -17.07 3.69
C PRO A 249 12.11 -18.55 4.08
N GLY A 250 11.89 -19.42 3.11
CA GLY A 250 11.88 -20.88 3.32
C GLY A 250 10.62 -21.44 4.00
N GLY A 251 9.63 -20.61 4.31
CA GLY A 251 8.32 -21.05 4.80
C GLY A 251 7.40 -21.52 3.67
N ASP A 252 6.27 -22.13 4.03
CA ASP A 252 5.31 -22.74 3.08
C ASP A 252 4.78 -21.74 2.03
N TRP A 253 4.66 -20.47 2.40
CA TRP A 253 4.11 -19.40 1.56
C TRP A 253 5.17 -18.39 1.07
N ALA A 254 6.48 -18.70 1.28
CA ALA A 254 7.58 -17.80 0.96
C ALA A 254 7.59 -17.41 -0.52
N SER A 255 7.42 -18.38 -1.44
CA SER A 255 7.49 -18.14 -2.88
C SER A 255 6.53 -17.07 -3.38
N ILE A 256 5.33 -16.97 -2.79
CA ILE A 256 4.33 -15.95 -3.14
C ILE A 256 4.91 -14.53 -2.96
N PHE A 257 5.61 -14.30 -1.84
CA PHE A 257 6.15 -12.97 -1.51
C PHE A 257 7.55 -12.75 -2.08
N GLU A 258 8.31 -13.82 -2.34
CA GLU A 258 9.55 -13.77 -3.12
C GLU A 258 9.27 -13.31 -4.55
N ASP A 259 8.31 -13.96 -5.22
CA ASP A 259 7.87 -13.58 -6.57
C ASP A 259 7.27 -12.16 -6.58
N LEU A 260 6.44 -11.83 -5.58
CA LEU A 260 5.87 -10.49 -5.46
C LEU A 260 6.96 -9.41 -5.32
N ALA A 261 7.98 -9.65 -4.49
CA ALA A 261 9.07 -8.70 -4.30
C ALA A 261 9.87 -8.47 -5.60
N VAL A 262 10.14 -9.54 -6.35
CA VAL A 262 10.81 -9.45 -7.66
C VAL A 262 9.92 -8.71 -8.65
N ASN A 263 8.66 -9.12 -8.80
CA ASN A 263 7.75 -8.54 -9.77
C ASN A 263 7.46 -7.06 -9.51
N VAL A 264 7.35 -6.65 -8.25
CA VAL A 264 7.17 -5.24 -7.86
C VAL A 264 8.42 -4.41 -8.21
N ALA A 265 9.61 -4.96 -7.97
CA ALA A 265 10.87 -4.27 -8.30
C ALA A 265 11.06 -4.09 -9.82
N GLU A 266 10.69 -5.09 -10.61
CA GLU A 266 10.91 -5.12 -12.06
C GLU A 266 9.78 -4.47 -12.87
N ALA A 267 8.53 -4.47 -12.36
CA ALA A 267 7.39 -3.97 -13.09
C ALA A 267 7.48 -2.45 -13.32
N PRO A 268 7.50 -1.99 -14.59
CA PRO A 268 7.42 -0.56 -14.87
C PRO A 268 6.01 -0.02 -14.58
N PRO A 269 5.87 1.26 -14.20
CA PRO A 269 4.57 1.88 -14.05
C PRO A 269 3.87 1.99 -15.42
N GLN A 270 2.72 1.36 -15.56
CA GLN A 270 1.95 1.29 -16.79
C GLN A 270 0.73 2.22 -16.74
N GLN A 271 0.24 2.62 -17.91
CA GLN A 271 -1.05 3.30 -18.03
C GLN A 271 -2.12 2.25 -18.29
N PRO A 272 -3.04 2.00 -17.33
CA PRO A 272 -4.13 1.08 -17.53
C PRO A 272 -5.18 1.67 -18.47
N THR A 273 -5.96 0.80 -19.13
CA THR A 273 -7.19 1.18 -19.81
C THR A 273 -8.37 0.80 -18.94
N THR A 274 -9.23 1.76 -18.57
CA THR A 274 -10.39 1.46 -17.73
C THR A 274 -11.50 0.77 -18.51
N LEU A 275 -12.23 -0.11 -17.82
CA LEU A 275 -13.39 -0.81 -18.40
C LEU A 275 -14.68 -0.06 -18.11
N THR A 276 -15.63 -0.16 -19.02
CA THR A 276 -17.02 0.22 -18.81
C THR A 276 -17.72 -0.76 -17.85
N ASN A 277 -18.89 -0.39 -17.33
CA ASN A 277 -19.66 -1.30 -16.46
C ASN A 277 -20.07 -2.58 -17.21
N ASP A 278 -20.43 -2.49 -18.50
CA ASP A 278 -20.80 -3.65 -19.29
C ASP A 278 -19.62 -4.60 -19.49
N GLU A 279 -18.43 -4.07 -19.77
CA GLU A 279 -17.20 -4.86 -19.88
C GLU A 279 -16.78 -5.53 -18.55
N LEU A 280 -17.06 -4.88 -17.40
CA LEU A 280 -16.87 -5.51 -16.09
C LEU A 280 -17.88 -6.63 -15.85
N LEU A 281 -19.17 -6.43 -16.20
CA LEU A 281 -20.20 -7.46 -16.11
C LEU A 281 -19.88 -8.67 -16.97
N ASP A 282 -19.35 -8.45 -18.16
CA ASP A 282 -18.95 -9.52 -19.09
C ASP A 282 -17.87 -10.46 -18.50
N LEU A 283 -17.05 -9.99 -17.54
CA LEU A 283 -16.09 -10.87 -16.87
C LEU A 283 -16.76 -12.00 -16.08
N PHE A 284 -18.00 -11.78 -15.65
CA PHE A 284 -18.78 -12.72 -14.81
C PHE A 284 -19.89 -13.40 -15.60
N SER A 285 -20.03 -13.14 -16.91
CA SER A 285 -21.13 -13.68 -17.75
C SER A 285 -21.12 -15.19 -17.89
N SER A 286 -19.94 -15.84 -17.69
CA SER A 286 -19.84 -17.30 -17.69
C SER A 286 -20.52 -17.95 -16.45
N HIS A 287 -20.85 -17.17 -15.42
CA HIS A 287 -21.55 -17.59 -14.22
C HIS A 287 -23.02 -17.14 -14.18
N ASP A 288 -23.57 -16.74 -15.35
CA ASP A 288 -24.92 -16.18 -15.46
C ASP A 288 -25.97 -17.17 -14.91
N THR A 289 -26.56 -16.82 -13.77
CA THR A 289 -27.65 -17.55 -13.13
C THR A 289 -29.04 -17.13 -13.65
N GLY A 290 -29.10 -16.51 -14.82
CA GLY A 290 -30.37 -16.20 -15.52
C GLY A 290 -31.25 -15.16 -14.80
N ARG A 291 -30.68 -14.15 -14.16
CA ARG A 291 -31.42 -13.03 -13.59
C ARG A 291 -31.37 -11.83 -14.54
N ASP A 292 -32.36 -11.75 -15.41
CA ASP A 292 -32.63 -10.51 -16.13
C ASP A 292 -33.06 -9.42 -15.13
N VAL A 293 -32.16 -8.48 -14.83
CA VAL A 293 -32.51 -7.28 -14.06
C VAL A 293 -33.04 -6.24 -15.05
N VAL A 294 -34.36 -6.11 -15.14
CA VAL A 294 -34.99 -5.02 -15.88
C VAL A 294 -34.95 -3.78 -15.00
N LEU A 295 -34.12 -2.80 -15.34
CA LEU A 295 -34.17 -1.46 -14.77
C LEU A 295 -35.40 -0.74 -15.33
N GLN A 296 -36.41 -0.46 -14.47
CA GLN A 296 -37.57 0.36 -14.80
C GLN A 296 -37.24 1.84 -14.53
#